data_c9bd3d328c00bb7c9aec32be7fd07402
#
_entry.id   c9bd3d328c00bb7c9aec32be7fd07402
#
_cell.length_a   1.000
_cell.length_b   1.000
_cell.length_c   1.000
_cell.angle_alpha   90.00
_cell.angle_beta   90.00
_cell.angle_gamma   90.00
#
_symmetry.space_group_name_H-M   'P 1'
#
loop_
_entity.id
_entity.type
_entity.pdbx_description
1 polymer ?
#
loop_
_entity_poly.entity_id
_entity_poly.type
_entity_poly.pdbx_seq_one_letter_code
_entity_poly.pdbx_strand_id
1 'polypeptide(L)'
;KDESKPENGFDYIYVTKEDYLGLTAEKQNIIAEPITRDGQEVYRVTDIIGSEPDLGVENLKGSGLIAGETSAAYNDIFTMTIVLGRTVGIGAYLVRLGQRTIQKTTASPIILTGYQALNKLMGVDVYSTNDQLGGPGIMYSNGISHLTESDHLRTVQAAINWLSYVPSHRRGLLPIMDIRGVDDIERPIAFTPVLGIP
;
A
#
# COMPACT_ATOMS: atom_id res chain seq x y z
N LYS A 1 -19.79 -21.13 -4.42
CA LYS A 1 -19.37 -22.26 -5.30
C LYS A 1 -20.33 -22.32 -6.48
N ASP A 2 -19.79 -22.57 -7.66
CA ASP A 2 -20.60 -22.80 -8.84
C ASP A 2 -21.23 -24.20 -8.75
N GLU A 3 -22.49 -24.26 -8.37
CA GLU A 3 -23.23 -25.53 -8.21
C GLU A 3 -23.43 -26.27 -9.54
N SER A 4 -23.33 -25.57 -10.69
CA SER A 4 -23.37 -26.18 -12.00
C SER A 4 -22.04 -26.88 -12.41
N LYS A 5 -20.98 -26.62 -11.68
CA LYS A 5 -19.63 -27.18 -11.88
C LYS A 5 -18.95 -27.47 -10.54
N PRO A 6 -19.48 -28.42 -9.76
CA PRO A 6 -18.98 -28.73 -8.43
C PRO A 6 -17.50 -29.16 -8.41
N GLU A 7 -17.01 -29.72 -9.50
CA GLU A 7 -15.61 -30.13 -9.68
C GLU A 7 -14.63 -28.95 -9.72
N ASN A 8 -15.08 -27.75 -10.09
CA ASN A 8 -14.21 -26.57 -10.19
C ASN A 8 -14.04 -25.82 -8.87
N GLY A 9 -14.91 -26.06 -7.90
CA GLY A 9 -14.75 -25.60 -6.51
C GLY A 9 -14.56 -24.11 -6.27
N PHE A 10 -14.75 -23.24 -7.28
CA PHE A 10 -14.54 -21.80 -7.16
C PHE A 10 -15.77 -21.09 -6.59
N ASP A 11 -15.52 -20.19 -5.66
CA ASP A 11 -16.52 -19.22 -5.24
C ASP A 11 -16.66 -18.17 -6.35
N TYR A 12 -17.89 -17.68 -6.56
CA TYR A 12 -18.16 -16.62 -7.52
C TYR A 12 -19.05 -15.53 -6.90
N ILE A 13 -18.91 -14.32 -7.42
CA ILE A 13 -19.76 -13.18 -7.06
C ILE A 13 -20.88 -13.12 -8.08
N TYR A 14 -22.10 -12.86 -7.60
CA TYR A 14 -23.23 -12.60 -8.47
C TYR A 14 -24.00 -11.39 -8.00
N VAL A 15 -24.72 -10.78 -8.92
CA VAL A 15 -25.62 -9.65 -8.67
C VAL A 15 -27.04 -10.03 -9.13
N THR A 16 -28.04 -9.37 -8.56
CA THR A 16 -29.42 -9.52 -9.02
C THR A 16 -29.60 -8.92 -10.42
N LYS A 17 -30.68 -9.26 -11.10
CA LYS A 17 -31.00 -8.66 -12.40
C LYS A 17 -31.17 -7.15 -12.30
N GLU A 18 -31.76 -6.65 -11.23
CA GLU A 18 -31.97 -5.23 -10.99
C GLU A 18 -30.64 -4.50 -10.81
N ASP A 19 -29.74 -5.04 -9.96
CA ASP A 19 -28.40 -4.48 -9.74
C ASP A 19 -27.57 -4.52 -11.03
N TYR A 20 -27.63 -5.61 -11.80
CA TYR A 20 -26.95 -5.72 -13.08
C TYR A 20 -27.38 -4.63 -14.06
N LEU A 21 -28.68 -4.41 -14.19
CA LEU A 21 -29.23 -3.35 -15.06
C LEU A 21 -28.79 -1.96 -14.56
N GLY A 22 -28.81 -1.72 -13.25
CA GLY A 22 -28.31 -0.47 -12.66
C GLY A 22 -26.82 -0.22 -12.93
N LEU A 23 -25.98 -1.26 -12.77
CA LEU A 23 -24.54 -1.16 -13.00
C LEU A 23 -24.15 -1.01 -14.47
N THR A 24 -25.00 -1.43 -15.39
CA THR A 24 -24.72 -1.40 -16.85
C THR A 24 -25.50 -0.34 -17.61
N ALA A 25 -26.44 0.37 -16.98
CA ALA A 25 -27.38 1.30 -17.64
C ALA A 25 -26.65 2.49 -18.32
N GLU A 26 -25.66 3.07 -17.67
CA GLU A 26 -24.92 4.23 -18.21
C GLU A 26 -23.49 3.90 -18.63
N LYS A 27 -22.89 2.93 -17.98
CA LYS A 27 -21.50 2.51 -18.22
C LYS A 27 -21.39 1.01 -17.95
N GLN A 28 -20.66 0.33 -18.78
CA GLN A 28 -20.42 -1.10 -18.60
C GLN A 28 -19.38 -1.30 -17.49
N ASN A 29 -19.79 -1.25 -16.25
CA ASN A 29 -18.90 -1.36 -15.09
C ASN A 29 -18.52 -2.79 -14.75
N ILE A 30 -19.34 -3.76 -15.16
CA ILE A 30 -19.09 -5.19 -14.95
C ILE A 30 -19.40 -5.99 -16.22
N ILE A 31 -18.70 -7.09 -16.39
CA ILE A 31 -19.09 -8.16 -17.33
C ILE A 31 -19.66 -9.29 -16.48
N ALA A 32 -20.85 -9.74 -16.82
CA ALA A 32 -21.52 -10.82 -16.10
C ALA A 32 -22.32 -11.71 -17.04
N GLU A 33 -22.43 -12.97 -16.68
CA GLU A 33 -23.19 -14.00 -17.41
C GLU A 33 -24.44 -14.38 -16.64
N PRO A 34 -25.61 -14.52 -17.31
CA PRO A 34 -26.82 -14.95 -16.64
C PRO A 34 -26.69 -16.42 -16.21
N ILE A 35 -27.04 -16.68 -14.97
CA ILE A 35 -27.14 -18.03 -14.40
C ILE A 35 -28.44 -18.18 -13.64
N THR A 36 -28.90 -19.41 -13.44
CA THR A 36 -30.06 -19.69 -12.58
C THR A 36 -29.58 -20.16 -11.21
N ARG A 37 -30.03 -19.47 -10.17
CA ARG A 37 -29.76 -19.85 -8.77
C ARG A 37 -31.07 -19.86 -7.98
N ASP A 38 -31.35 -20.97 -7.31
CA ASP A 38 -32.58 -21.12 -6.51
C ASP A 38 -33.88 -20.78 -7.29
N GLY A 39 -33.92 -21.08 -8.60
CA GLY A 39 -35.02 -20.79 -9.49
C GLY A 39 -35.11 -19.33 -9.95
N GLN A 40 -34.17 -18.48 -9.59
CA GLN A 40 -34.12 -17.06 -10.00
C GLN A 40 -32.92 -16.82 -10.96
N GLU A 41 -33.17 -15.93 -11.93
CA GLU A 41 -32.09 -15.45 -12.81
C GLU A 41 -31.24 -14.42 -12.06
N VAL A 42 -29.95 -14.72 -11.93
CA VAL A 42 -28.92 -13.84 -11.39
C VAL A 42 -27.75 -13.75 -12.36
N TYR A 43 -26.89 -12.75 -12.19
CA TYR A 43 -25.76 -12.51 -13.10
C TYR A 43 -24.46 -12.78 -12.37
N ARG A 44 -23.74 -13.82 -12.79
CA ARG A 44 -22.40 -14.15 -12.28
C ARG A 44 -21.41 -13.14 -12.86
N VAL A 45 -20.75 -12.38 -11.97
CA VAL A 45 -19.72 -11.42 -12.37
C VAL A 45 -18.48 -12.17 -12.81
N THR A 46 -18.05 -11.95 -14.06
CA THR A 46 -16.85 -12.53 -14.67
C THR A 46 -15.71 -11.54 -14.73
N ASP A 47 -16.02 -10.24 -14.79
CA ASP A 47 -15.02 -9.19 -14.77
C ASP A 47 -15.60 -7.88 -14.21
N ILE A 48 -14.74 -7.01 -13.67
CA ILE A 48 -15.08 -5.67 -13.20
C ILE A 48 -14.26 -4.69 -14.01
N ILE A 49 -14.94 -3.91 -14.86
CA ILE A 49 -14.29 -2.93 -15.71
C ILE A 49 -14.17 -1.60 -14.96
N GLY A 50 -15.22 -1.16 -14.30
CA GLY A 50 -15.34 0.14 -13.66
C GLY A 50 -15.24 1.30 -14.65
N SER A 51 -15.58 2.50 -14.21
CA SER A 51 -15.24 3.70 -14.95
C SER A 51 -13.89 4.25 -14.46
N GLU A 52 -13.07 4.76 -15.38
CA GLU A 52 -11.73 5.29 -15.03
C GLU A 52 -11.73 6.31 -13.87
N PRO A 53 -12.72 7.23 -13.76
CA PRO A 53 -12.74 8.17 -12.66
C PRO A 53 -13.01 7.54 -11.29
N ASP A 54 -13.61 6.35 -11.26
CA ASP A 54 -14.07 5.69 -10.03
C ASP A 54 -13.08 4.64 -9.52
N LEU A 55 -12.11 4.26 -10.37
CA LEU A 55 -11.07 3.29 -10.05
C LEU A 55 -9.73 3.98 -9.83
N GLY A 56 -9.17 3.81 -8.64
CA GLY A 56 -7.83 4.27 -8.29
C GLY A 56 -6.78 3.20 -8.59
N VAL A 57 -6.15 2.69 -7.54
CA VAL A 57 -5.10 1.65 -7.63
C VAL A 57 -5.62 0.27 -8.02
N GLU A 58 -6.92 0.07 -8.04
CA GLU A 58 -7.59 -1.18 -8.42
C GLU A 58 -7.39 -1.52 -9.90
N ASN A 59 -7.13 -0.51 -10.73
CA ASN A 59 -6.79 -0.76 -12.13
C ASN A 59 -5.35 -0.34 -12.45
N LEU A 60 -4.80 -0.95 -13.49
CA LEU A 60 -3.42 -0.72 -13.92
C LEU A 60 -3.18 0.73 -14.36
N LYS A 61 -4.16 1.34 -15.03
CA LYS A 61 -4.06 2.74 -15.49
C LYS A 61 -4.04 3.72 -14.32
N GLY A 62 -4.94 3.55 -13.33
CA GLY A 62 -4.96 4.37 -12.12
C GLY A 62 -3.67 4.24 -11.32
N SER A 63 -3.17 3.02 -11.14
CA SER A 63 -1.88 2.78 -10.49
C SER A 63 -0.72 3.42 -11.25
N GLY A 64 -0.73 3.33 -12.58
CA GLY A 64 0.28 3.95 -13.45
C GLY A 64 0.27 5.47 -13.38
N LEU A 65 -0.90 6.09 -13.33
CA LEU A 65 -1.05 7.54 -13.16
C LEU A 65 -0.49 8.00 -11.81
N ILE A 66 -0.85 7.35 -10.71
CA ILE A 66 -0.33 7.68 -9.37
C ILE A 66 1.20 7.53 -9.34
N ALA A 67 1.73 6.46 -9.91
CA ALA A 67 3.17 6.24 -10.00
C ALA A 67 3.86 7.33 -10.83
N GLY A 68 3.29 7.69 -11.98
CA GLY A 68 3.81 8.73 -12.87
C GLY A 68 3.82 10.09 -12.22
N GLU A 69 2.71 10.50 -11.60
CA GLU A 69 2.60 11.79 -10.90
C GLU A 69 3.54 11.87 -9.69
N THR A 70 3.65 10.78 -8.91
CA THR A 70 4.58 10.75 -7.78
C THR A 70 6.03 10.84 -8.26
N SER A 71 6.38 10.15 -9.34
CA SER A 71 7.71 10.22 -9.93
C SER A 71 8.02 11.60 -10.51
N ALA A 72 7.06 12.23 -11.17
CA ALA A 72 7.20 13.60 -11.69
C ALA A 72 7.39 14.62 -10.56
N ALA A 73 6.68 14.45 -9.46
CA ALA A 73 6.76 15.31 -8.28
C ALA A 73 8.12 15.22 -7.56
N TYR A 74 8.87 14.13 -7.73
CA TYR A 74 10.05 13.80 -6.93
C TYR A 74 11.11 14.91 -6.85
N ASN A 75 11.31 15.65 -7.92
CA ASN A 75 12.30 16.72 -7.97
C ASN A 75 11.78 18.09 -7.52
N ASP A 76 10.48 18.25 -7.43
CA ASP A 76 9.85 19.56 -7.21
C ASP A 76 9.06 19.64 -5.90
N ILE A 77 8.52 18.52 -5.44
CA ILE A 77 7.63 18.46 -4.29
C ILE A 77 8.10 17.35 -3.36
N PHE A 78 8.18 17.65 -2.07
CA PHE A 78 8.43 16.62 -1.06
C PHE A 78 7.25 15.64 -1.02
N THR A 79 7.56 14.36 -1.17
CA THR A 79 6.58 13.28 -1.12
C THR A 79 6.83 12.36 0.06
N MET A 80 5.77 12.01 0.78
CA MET A 80 5.82 11.13 1.93
C MET A 80 4.75 10.05 1.82
N THR A 81 5.13 8.82 2.10
CA THR A 81 4.20 7.69 2.19
C THR A 81 3.99 7.28 3.62
N ILE A 82 2.74 7.11 4.02
CA ILE A 82 2.34 6.63 5.34
C ILE A 82 1.70 5.25 5.17
N VAL A 83 2.31 4.22 5.75
CA VAL A 83 1.86 2.85 5.66
C VAL A 83 1.12 2.46 6.95
N LEU A 84 -0.19 2.48 6.91
CA LEU A 84 -1.06 2.20 8.06
C LEU A 84 -1.65 0.79 8.06
N GLY A 85 -1.55 0.09 6.95
CA GLY A 85 -2.06 -1.26 6.78
C GLY A 85 -1.21 -2.06 5.80
N ARG A 86 -1.64 -3.29 5.53
CA ARG A 86 -0.97 -4.17 4.59
C ARG A 86 -0.99 -3.58 3.17
N THR A 87 0.18 -3.43 2.57
CA THR A 87 0.34 -3.04 1.16
C THR A 87 0.90 -4.20 0.37
N VAL A 88 0.28 -4.52 -0.76
CA VAL A 88 0.61 -5.69 -1.57
C VAL A 88 0.79 -5.29 -3.04
N GLY A 89 1.76 -5.90 -3.72
CA GLY A 89 1.97 -5.73 -5.14
C GLY A 89 2.25 -4.28 -5.53
N ILE A 90 1.38 -3.71 -6.36
CA ILE A 90 1.50 -2.30 -6.80
C ILE A 90 1.47 -1.31 -5.63
N GLY A 91 0.75 -1.62 -4.55
CA GLY A 91 0.76 -0.80 -3.34
C GLY A 91 2.15 -0.72 -2.71
N ALA A 92 2.88 -1.82 -2.66
CA ALA A 92 4.27 -1.84 -2.17
C ALA A 92 5.21 -1.03 -3.09
N TYR A 93 4.98 -1.09 -4.40
CA TYR A 93 5.70 -0.27 -5.36
C TYR A 93 5.44 1.23 -5.13
N LEU A 94 4.18 1.63 -4.96
CA LEU A 94 3.80 3.02 -4.68
C LEU A 94 4.41 3.55 -3.37
N VAL A 95 4.56 2.69 -2.35
CA VAL A 95 5.26 3.06 -1.12
C VAL A 95 6.69 3.54 -1.40
N ARG A 96 7.40 2.86 -2.31
CA ARG A 96 8.79 3.19 -2.63
C ARG A 96 8.97 4.44 -3.48
N LEU A 97 7.93 4.93 -4.10
CA LEU A 97 7.99 6.18 -4.88
C LEU A 97 8.02 7.42 -3.99
N GLY A 98 7.56 7.35 -2.75
CA GLY A 98 7.71 8.43 -1.79
C GLY A 98 9.17 8.63 -1.36
N GLN A 99 9.60 9.88 -1.22
CA GLN A 99 10.95 10.22 -0.75
C GLN A 99 11.18 9.77 0.70
N ARG A 100 10.11 9.75 1.50
CA ARG A 100 10.13 9.29 2.89
C ARG A 100 8.95 8.36 3.15
N THR A 101 9.18 7.39 4.01
CA THR A 101 8.16 6.40 4.39
C THR A 101 8.10 6.27 5.89
N ILE A 102 6.90 6.35 6.44
CA ILE A 102 6.60 6.05 7.84
C ILE A 102 5.75 4.79 7.85
N GLN A 103 6.14 3.78 8.60
CA GLN A 103 5.43 2.51 8.69
C GLN A 103 4.91 2.28 10.11
N LYS A 104 3.63 1.92 10.24
CA LYS A 104 3.10 1.50 11.53
C LYS A 104 3.72 0.16 11.94
N THR A 105 4.03 -0.04 13.23
CA THR A 105 4.73 -1.24 13.70
C THR A 105 3.92 -2.52 13.66
N THR A 106 2.60 -2.43 13.54
CA THR A 106 1.70 -3.59 13.57
C THR A 106 0.80 -3.65 12.34
N ALA A 107 0.60 -4.85 11.78
CA ALA A 107 -0.33 -5.13 10.69
C ALA A 107 -0.15 -4.24 9.44
N SER A 108 1.07 -3.86 9.14
CA SER A 108 1.39 -2.97 8.01
C SER A 108 2.56 -3.49 7.14
N PRO A 109 2.63 -4.78 6.81
CA PRO A 109 3.70 -5.29 5.97
C PRO A 109 3.64 -4.68 4.56
N ILE A 110 4.82 -4.40 4.01
CA ILE A 110 5.04 -3.93 2.64
C ILE A 110 5.57 -5.13 1.87
N ILE A 111 4.74 -5.74 1.03
CA ILE A 111 5.06 -7.00 0.37
C ILE A 111 4.62 -6.99 -1.10
N LEU A 112 5.35 -7.70 -1.95
CA LEU A 112 4.93 -7.91 -3.34
C LEU A 112 3.91 -9.05 -3.43
N THR A 113 4.10 -10.11 -2.66
CA THR A 113 3.26 -11.30 -2.63
C THR A 113 3.11 -11.79 -1.19
N GLY A 114 1.92 -12.27 -0.82
CA GLY A 114 1.65 -12.80 0.52
C GLY A 114 2.39 -14.11 0.79
N TYR A 115 2.70 -14.37 2.06
CA TYR A 115 3.46 -15.53 2.49
C TYR A 115 2.85 -16.87 2.07
N GLN A 116 1.51 -16.98 2.07
CA GLN A 116 0.82 -18.21 1.67
C GLN A 116 1.07 -18.56 0.19
N ALA A 117 1.06 -17.57 -0.70
CA ALA A 117 1.35 -17.78 -2.11
C ALA A 117 2.82 -18.19 -2.33
N LEU A 118 3.75 -17.60 -1.56
CA LEU A 118 5.16 -18.00 -1.59
C LEU A 118 5.37 -19.42 -1.10
N ASN A 119 4.77 -19.80 0.02
CA ASN A 119 4.84 -21.16 0.53
C ASN A 119 4.29 -22.16 -0.50
N LYS A 120 3.15 -21.85 -1.10
CA LYS A 120 2.57 -22.69 -2.16
C LYS A 120 3.51 -22.84 -3.37
N LEU A 121 4.16 -21.76 -3.77
CA LEU A 121 5.13 -21.77 -4.88
C LEU A 121 6.35 -22.63 -4.55
N MET A 122 6.84 -22.56 -3.31
CA MET A 122 8.01 -23.32 -2.85
C MET A 122 7.67 -24.78 -2.51
N GLY A 123 6.40 -25.12 -2.35
CA GLY A 123 5.96 -26.45 -1.95
C GLY A 123 6.22 -26.79 -0.47
N VAL A 124 6.65 -25.81 0.33
CA VAL A 124 6.94 -25.95 1.77
C VAL A 124 6.53 -24.70 2.54
N ASP A 125 6.12 -24.87 3.79
CA ASP A 125 5.72 -23.78 4.68
C ASP A 125 6.95 -23.16 5.36
N VAL A 126 7.58 -22.21 4.67
CA VAL A 126 8.74 -21.46 5.19
C VAL A 126 8.31 -20.24 6.01
N TYR A 127 7.26 -19.55 5.59
CA TYR A 127 6.76 -18.35 6.23
C TYR A 127 5.43 -18.58 6.92
N SER A 128 5.26 -17.98 8.10
CA SER A 128 4.01 -18.04 8.87
C SER A 128 3.23 -16.71 8.86
N THR A 129 3.89 -15.60 8.53
CA THR A 129 3.28 -14.27 8.51
C THR A 129 3.87 -13.39 7.39
N ASN A 130 3.12 -12.37 6.98
CA ASN A 130 3.61 -11.36 6.05
C ASN A 130 4.68 -10.45 6.66
N ASP A 131 4.73 -10.33 7.98
CA ASP A 131 5.75 -9.51 8.66
C ASP A 131 7.16 -10.08 8.50
N GLN A 132 7.27 -11.40 8.29
CA GLN A 132 8.53 -12.05 7.94
C GLN A 132 9.05 -11.68 6.53
N LEU A 133 8.20 -11.10 5.68
CA LEU A 133 8.54 -10.68 4.32
C LEU A 133 8.76 -9.17 4.22
N GLY A 134 7.94 -8.40 4.92
CA GLY A 134 7.93 -6.95 4.77
C GLY A 134 7.45 -6.20 5.99
N GLY A 135 7.54 -6.80 7.17
CA GLY A 135 7.24 -6.12 8.43
C GLY A 135 8.27 -5.03 8.77
N PRO A 136 7.97 -4.19 9.77
CA PRO A 136 8.83 -3.09 10.17
C PRO A 136 10.25 -3.52 10.56
N GLY A 137 10.39 -4.68 11.19
CA GLY A 137 11.70 -5.23 11.57
C GLY A 137 12.64 -5.45 10.37
N ILE A 138 12.09 -5.69 9.19
CA ILE A 138 12.84 -5.83 7.94
C ILE A 138 12.95 -4.48 7.22
N MET A 139 11.82 -3.81 7.02
CA MET A 139 11.75 -2.62 6.18
C MET A 139 12.41 -1.39 6.80
N TYR A 140 12.41 -1.28 8.13
CA TYR A 140 13.15 -0.24 8.83
C TYR A 140 14.65 -0.51 8.83
N SER A 141 15.06 -1.76 9.10
CA SER A 141 16.49 -2.13 9.12
C SER A 141 17.17 -1.97 7.76
N ASN A 142 16.46 -2.19 6.66
CA ASN A 142 17.01 -2.06 5.30
C ASN A 142 16.82 -0.65 4.68
N GLY A 143 16.25 0.31 5.43
CA GLY A 143 16.09 1.69 5.01
C GLY A 143 14.92 1.94 4.05
N ILE A 144 14.00 1.00 3.87
CA ILE A 144 12.75 1.22 3.11
C ILE A 144 11.79 2.07 3.93
N SER A 145 11.62 1.75 5.21
CA SER A 145 10.89 2.59 6.16
C SER A 145 11.88 3.46 6.92
N HIS A 146 11.68 4.77 6.90
CA HIS A 146 12.58 5.74 7.54
C HIS A 146 12.20 6.01 9.00
N LEU A 147 10.95 5.75 9.36
CA LEU A 147 10.43 5.89 10.71
C LEU A 147 9.33 4.85 10.95
N THR A 148 9.22 4.38 12.19
CA THR A 148 8.16 3.47 12.61
C THR A 148 7.41 4.05 13.80
N GLU A 149 6.07 3.88 13.81
CA GLU A 149 5.20 4.36 14.87
C GLU A 149 4.20 3.29 15.30
N SER A 150 3.76 3.35 16.56
CA SER A 150 2.96 2.28 17.15
C SER A 150 1.51 2.21 16.64
N ASP A 151 0.95 3.35 16.27
CA ASP A 151 -0.46 3.48 15.94
C ASP A 151 -0.71 4.54 14.86
N HIS A 152 -1.96 4.61 14.38
CA HIS A 152 -2.35 5.52 13.30
C HIS A 152 -2.14 6.99 13.65
N LEU A 153 -2.52 7.39 14.87
CA LEU A 153 -2.45 8.80 15.28
C LEU A 153 -1.01 9.26 15.40
N ARG A 154 -0.16 8.45 16.02
CA ARG A 154 1.28 8.74 16.13
C ARG A 154 1.96 8.76 14.77
N THR A 155 1.57 7.88 13.87
CA THR A 155 2.10 7.87 12.49
C THR A 155 1.77 9.16 11.75
N VAL A 156 0.53 9.65 11.88
CA VAL A 156 0.11 10.93 11.29
C VAL A 156 0.82 12.11 11.97
N GLN A 157 0.94 12.09 13.29
CA GLN A 157 1.66 13.13 14.04
C GLN A 157 3.14 13.18 13.62
N ALA A 158 3.78 12.03 13.47
CA ALA A 158 5.16 11.95 13.00
C ALA A 158 5.31 12.52 11.57
N ALA A 159 4.33 12.27 10.70
CA ALA A 159 4.30 12.87 9.37
C ALA A 159 4.19 14.41 9.42
N ILE A 160 3.31 14.94 10.25
CA ILE A 160 3.15 16.39 10.46
C ILE A 160 4.44 16.98 11.02
N ASN A 161 5.05 16.33 12.00
CA ASN A 161 6.33 16.78 12.56
C ASN A 161 7.42 16.78 11.51
N TRP A 162 7.44 15.79 10.62
CA TRP A 162 8.43 15.72 9.54
C TRP A 162 8.27 16.87 8.54
N LEU A 163 7.04 17.29 8.28
CA LEU A 163 6.78 18.44 7.41
C LEU A 163 7.41 19.74 7.94
N SER A 164 7.67 19.84 9.25
CA SER A 164 8.36 21.00 9.81
C SER A 164 9.78 21.22 9.28
N TYR A 165 10.40 20.15 8.75
CA TYR A 165 11.73 20.20 8.13
C TYR A 165 11.68 20.50 6.62
N VAL A 166 10.49 20.63 6.05
CA VAL A 166 10.30 20.92 4.63
C VAL A 166 10.14 22.42 4.43
N PRO A 167 10.92 23.06 3.55
CA PRO A 167 10.73 24.48 3.24
C PRO A 167 9.32 24.76 2.71
N SER A 168 8.73 25.88 3.06
CA SER A 168 7.37 26.28 2.63
C SER A 168 7.23 26.49 1.11
N HIS A 169 8.36 26.67 0.41
CA HIS A 169 8.40 26.78 -1.04
C HIS A 169 9.80 26.41 -1.57
N ARG A 170 9.89 26.03 -2.84
CA ARG A 170 11.10 25.50 -3.50
C ARG A 170 12.37 26.35 -3.31
N ARG A 171 12.25 27.67 -3.18
CA ARG A 171 13.38 28.61 -2.97
C ARG A 171 13.46 29.11 -1.53
N GLY A 172 12.67 28.52 -0.64
CA GLY A 172 12.70 28.85 0.79
C GLY A 172 14.01 28.39 1.43
N LEU A 173 14.40 29.10 2.46
CA LEU A 173 15.50 28.65 3.32
C LEU A 173 15.07 27.36 4.02
N LEU A 174 16.05 26.46 4.25
CA LEU A 174 15.82 25.30 5.11
C LEU A 174 15.43 25.76 6.51
N PRO A 175 14.52 25.04 7.18
CA PRO A 175 14.21 25.32 8.57
C PRO A 175 15.48 25.25 9.42
N ILE A 176 15.79 26.33 10.10
CA ILE A 176 16.93 26.40 11.01
C ILE A 176 16.38 26.36 12.42
N MET A 177 16.77 25.36 13.19
CA MET A 177 16.48 25.27 14.60
C MET A 177 17.71 25.72 15.39
N ASP A 178 17.50 26.50 16.43
CA ASP A 178 18.57 26.79 17.39
C ASP A 178 18.76 25.56 18.29
N ILE A 179 19.81 24.83 18.04
CA ILE A 179 20.16 23.61 18.77
C ILE A 179 21.19 23.85 19.87
N ARG A 180 21.59 25.10 20.10
CA ARG A 180 22.55 25.41 21.17
C ARG A 180 22.02 24.95 22.54
N GLY A 181 22.81 24.14 23.20
CA GLY A 181 22.44 23.54 24.50
C GLY A 181 21.57 22.27 24.39
N VAL A 182 21.10 21.89 23.17
CA VAL A 182 20.38 20.65 22.95
C VAL A 182 21.27 19.64 22.21
N ASP A 183 21.88 20.06 21.12
CA ASP A 183 22.78 19.23 20.31
C ASP A 183 23.90 20.12 19.75
N ASP A 184 24.96 20.32 20.54
CA ASP A 184 26.09 21.17 20.18
C ASP A 184 26.89 20.50 19.04
N ILE A 185 27.20 21.28 17.99
CA ILE A 185 27.99 20.81 16.84
C ILE A 185 29.39 20.33 17.25
N GLU A 186 29.96 20.91 18.32
CA GLU A 186 31.29 20.57 18.83
C GLU A 186 31.24 19.43 19.88
N ARG A 187 30.05 18.86 20.16
CA ARG A 187 29.95 17.77 21.13
C ARG A 187 30.73 16.54 20.69
N PRO A 188 31.38 15.82 21.61
CA PRO A 188 32.02 14.57 21.29
C PRO A 188 30.99 13.51 20.89
N ILE A 189 31.28 12.74 19.84
CA ILE A 189 30.46 11.60 19.44
C ILE A 189 30.73 10.45 20.43
N ALA A 190 29.75 10.16 21.27
CA ALA A 190 29.82 9.06 22.23
C ALA A 190 29.20 7.74 21.74
N PHE A 191 28.52 7.78 20.60
CA PHE A 191 27.89 6.60 20.01
C PHE A 191 28.93 5.72 19.27
N THR A 192 28.97 4.45 19.64
CA THR A 192 29.73 3.45 18.87
C THR A 192 28.75 2.51 18.18
N PRO A 193 28.77 2.44 16.83
CA PRO A 193 27.90 1.51 16.12
C PRO A 193 28.18 0.05 16.51
N VAL A 194 27.15 -0.73 16.71
CA VAL A 194 27.29 -2.18 16.89
C VAL A 194 27.53 -2.79 15.52
N LEU A 195 28.74 -3.31 15.31
CA LEU A 195 29.12 -3.97 14.06
C LEU A 195 28.27 -5.22 13.84
N GLY A 196 27.72 -5.38 12.63
CA GLY A 196 26.95 -6.55 12.22
C GLY A 196 25.44 -6.40 12.32
N ILE A 197 24.92 -5.25 12.69
CA ILE A 197 23.50 -4.89 12.53
C ILE A 197 23.44 -3.96 11.32
N PRO A 198 22.72 -4.36 10.24
CA PRO A 198 22.57 -3.50 9.07
C PRO A 198 21.72 -2.28 9.39
#